data_ba650c8862ad7f05b9a14552150f21cf
#
_entry.id   ba650c8862ad7f05b9a14552150f21cf
#
_cell.length_a   1.000
_cell.length_b   1.000
_cell.length_c   1.000
_cell.angle_alpha   90.00
_cell.angle_beta   90.00
_cell.angle_gamma   90.00
#
_symmetry.space_group_name_H-M   'P 1'
#
loop_
_entity.id
_entity.type
_entity.pdbx_description
1 polymer ?
#
loop_
_entity_poly.entity_id
_entity_poly.type
_entity_poly.pdbx_seq_one_letter_code
_entity_poly.pdbx_strand_id
1 'polypeptide(L)'
;MATGRVAELDRPAPSQENPPVAEERQLTLMEHLEELRRVVLISMVAWAVATGVAFVFNHQMIWILERPLHLALSHTHSPFGQHVVVTSPIEGLSIPFKVAAAGGIVLSLPITVWQIWTFVKPGLRRIERNLAFPFIFGTLFFFALGGLFAYFILPVGLSFLATFLGANAVYLPDLNSYLTFLALVVLIFGVTFELPVALCTLGAAGILSSARLRRWRKAAYFIIVAVALVVTPGADPFTPTFLAVALILLYEGSVLVIAHALHR
;
A
#
# COMPACT_ATOMS: atom_id res chain seq x y z
N MET A 1 7.21 -45.47 78.01
CA MET A 1 6.43 -45.52 76.72
C MET A 1 5.98 -44.16 76.37
N ALA A 2 6.78 -43.40 75.58
CA ALA A 2 6.37 -42.14 74.90
C ALA A 2 7.59 -41.60 74.13
N THR A 3 7.95 -42.29 73.05
CA THR A 3 8.94 -41.83 72.12
C THR A 3 8.46 -42.26 70.74
N GLY A 4 7.83 -41.36 70.01
CA GLY A 4 7.35 -41.70 68.63
C GLY A 4 6.45 -40.68 67.98
N ARG A 5 6.64 -39.36 68.16
CA ARG A 5 5.73 -38.42 67.48
C ARG A 5 6.41 -37.06 67.17
N VAL A 6 7.66 -37.02 66.84
CA VAL A 6 8.37 -35.77 66.53
C VAL A 6 9.09 -35.76 65.12
N ALA A 7 8.96 -36.83 64.37
CA ALA A 7 9.73 -36.97 63.10
C ALA A 7 8.89 -36.72 61.81
N GLU A 8 7.72 -36.08 61.86
CA GLU A 8 6.82 -35.94 60.66
C GLU A 8 6.52 -34.52 60.27
N LEU A 9 7.26 -33.54 60.80
CA LEU A 9 7.01 -32.10 60.55
C LEU A 9 8.03 -31.42 59.63
N ASP A 10 8.98 -32.17 59.07
CA ASP A 10 10.00 -31.58 58.20
C ASP A 10 10.02 -32.13 56.78
N ARG A 11 8.79 -32.25 56.18
CA ARG A 11 8.70 -32.39 54.73
C ARG A 11 8.62 -31.01 54.12
N PRO A 12 9.61 -30.57 53.33
CA PRO A 12 9.48 -29.33 52.55
C PRO A 12 8.27 -29.49 51.65
N ALA A 13 7.38 -28.48 51.64
CA ALA A 13 6.24 -28.39 50.76
C ALA A 13 6.71 -28.60 49.30
N PRO A 14 5.93 -29.37 48.47
CA PRO A 14 6.30 -29.53 47.07
C PRO A 14 6.45 -28.13 46.47
N SER A 15 7.63 -27.86 45.94
CA SER A 15 7.89 -26.66 45.16
C SER A 15 6.82 -26.55 44.07
N GLN A 16 5.96 -25.52 44.18
CA GLN A 16 5.07 -25.17 43.09
C GLN A 16 5.95 -24.89 41.90
N GLU A 17 6.14 -25.87 41.04
CA GLU A 17 6.64 -25.64 39.67
C GLU A 17 5.68 -24.62 39.03
N ASN A 18 6.11 -23.39 39.02
CA ASN A 18 5.45 -22.38 38.19
C ASN A 18 5.37 -22.99 36.76
N PRO A 19 4.15 -23.03 36.17
CA PRO A 19 4.03 -23.49 34.80
C PRO A 19 5.03 -22.67 33.96
N PRO A 20 5.76 -23.30 33.03
CA PRO A 20 6.79 -22.62 32.26
C PRO A 20 6.12 -21.40 31.62
N VAL A 21 6.58 -20.22 32.00
CA VAL A 21 6.22 -18.97 31.33
C VAL A 21 6.58 -19.24 29.88
N ALA A 22 5.56 -19.26 29.01
CA ALA A 22 5.76 -19.52 27.61
C ALA A 22 6.78 -18.49 27.14
N GLU A 23 8.03 -18.93 26.98
CA GLU A 23 9.13 -18.13 26.48
C GLU A 23 8.65 -17.55 25.15
N GLU A 24 8.51 -16.25 25.08
CA GLU A 24 8.29 -15.54 23.82
C GLU A 24 9.50 -15.88 22.95
N ARG A 25 9.32 -16.79 22.02
CA ARG A 25 10.33 -17.25 21.09
C ARG A 25 10.82 -16.02 20.32
N GLN A 26 11.93 -15.45 20.77
CA GLN A 26 12.66 -14.45 20.03
C GLN A 26 13.25 -15.16 18.81
N LEU A 27 12.65 -14.91 17.64
CA LEU A 27 13.15 -15.43 16.38
C LEU A 27 14.60 -14.99 16.22
N THR A 28 15.49 -15.94 15.94
CA THR A 28 16.86 -15.61 15.56
C THR A 28 16.85 -14.83 14.24
N LEU A 29 17.89 -14.01 13.99
CA LEU A 29 18.00 -13.25 12.73
C LEU A 29 17.88 -14.16 11.50
N MET A 30 18.39 -15.39 11.58
CA MET A 30 18.32 -16.37 10.50
C MET A 30 16.90 -16.87 10.27
N GLU A 31 16.17 -17.18 11.34
CA GLU A 31 14.73 -17.59 11.24
C GLU A 31 13.89 -16.47 10.65
N HIS A 32 14.15 -15.21 11.02
CA HIS A 32 13.45 -14.06 10.48
C HIS A 32 13.74 -13.83 8.98
N LEU A 33 14.97 -14.04 8.54
CA LEU A 33 15.34 -13.99 7.11
C LEU A 33 14.70 -15.14 6.30
N GLU A 34 14.59 -16.32 6.89
CA GLU A 34 13.91 -17.46 6.25
C GLU A 34 12.39 -17.20 6.12
N GLU A 35 11.79 -16.60 7.15
CA GLU A 35 10.39 -16.17 7.10
C GLU A 35 10.17 -15.09 6.01
N LEU A 36 11.05 -14.09 5.91
CA LEU A 36 11.02 -13.08 4.85
C LEU A 36 11.10 -13.72 3.46
N ARG A 37 12.03 -14.66 3.26
CA ARG A 37 12.14 -15.39 1.99
C ARG A 37 10.85 -16.09 1.62
N ARG A 38 10.21 -16.76 2.59
CA ARG A 38 8.95 -17.46 2.37
C ARG A 38 7.82 -16.49 1.98
N VAL A 39 7.70 -15.36 2.69
CA VAL A 39 6.72 -14.31 2.40
C VAL A 39 6.88 -13.78 0.99
N VAL A 40 8.11 -13.46 0.58
CA VAL A 40 8.42 -12.96 -0.77
C VAL A 40 8.06 -14.01 -1.82
N LEU A 41 8.46 -15.27 -1.64
CA LEU A 41 8.16 -16.33 -2.60
C LEU A 41 6.65 -16.57 -2.77
N ILE A 42 5.89 -16.63 -1.67
CA ILE A 42 4.43 -16.81 -1.73
C ILE A 42 3.78 -15.60 -2.43
N SER A 43 4.21 -14.37 -2.11
CA SER A 43 3.69 -13.17 -2.74
C SER A 43 4.01 -13.11 -4.24
N MET A 44 5.20 -13.54 -4.65
CA MET A 44 5.58 -13.63 -6.07
C MET A 44 4.74 -14.67 -6.82
N VAL A 45 4.52 -15.84 -6.23
CA VAL A 45 3.66 -16.88 -6.82
C VAL A 45 2.22 -16.39 -6.92
N ALA A 46 1.70 -15.74 -5.86
CA ALA A 46 0.36 -15.16 -5.85
C ALA A 46 0.22 -14.10 -6.96
N TRP A 47 1.22 -13.23 -7.11
CA TRP A 47 1.25 -12.24 -8.19
C TRP A 47 1.30 -12.88 -9.57
N ALA A 48 2.13 -13.90 -9.80
CA ALA A 48 2.24 -14.59 -11.07
C ALA A 48 0.91 -15.26 -11.47
N VAL A 49 0.26 -15.95 -10.53
CA VAL A 49 -1.07 -16.56 -10.74
C VAL A 49 -2.12 -15.49 -11.01
N ALA A 50 -2.15 -14.42 -10.20
CA ALA A 50 -3.08 -13.29 -10.37
C ALA A 50 -2.87 -12.58 -11.72
N THR A 51 -1.62 -12.46 -12.19
CA THR A 51 -1.29 -11.93 -13.52
C THR A 51 -1.87 -12.83 -14.62
N GLY A 52 -1.77 -14.15 -14.48
CA GLY A 52 -2.40 -15.09 -15.41
C GLY A 52 -3.93 -14.94 -15.47
N VAL A 53 -4.58 -14.75 -14.31
CA VAL A 53 -6.02 -14.47 -14.24
C VAL A 53 -6.34 -13.11 -14.87
N ALA A 54 -5.61 -12.07 -14.53
CA ALA A 54 -5.80 -10.72 -15.08
C ALA A 54 -5.61 -10.70 -16.61
N PHE A 55 -4.70 -11.54 -17.14
CA PHE A 55 -4.47 -11.64 -18.57
C PHE A 55 -5.70 -12.12 -19.35
N VAL A 56 -6.53 -12.97 -18.75
CA VAL A 56 -7.80 -13.41 -19.37
C VAL A 56 -8.78 -12.22 -19.53
N PHE A 57 -8.72 -11.26 -18.61
CA PHE A 57 -9.57 -10.08 -18.59
C PHE A 57 -8.89 -8.81 -19.13
N ASN A 58 -7.74 -8.96 -19.84
CA ASN A 58 -6.94 -7.82 -20.28
C ASN A 58 -7.72 -6.81 -21.13
N HIS A 59 -8.61 -7.29 -22.01
CA HIS A 59 -9.40 -6.43 -22.90
C HIS A 59 -10.35 -5.51 -22.12
N GLN A 60 -11.03 -6.04 -21.12
CA GLN A 60 -11.91 -5.25 -20.23
C GLN A 60 -11.12 -4.25 -19.41
N MET A 61 -9.95 -4.68 -18.92
CA MET A 61 -9.05 -3.80 -18.15
C MET A 61 -8.52 -2.66 -19.00
N ILE A 62 -8.04 -2.93 -20.21
CA ILE A 62 -7.57 -1.89 -21.14
C ILE A 62 -8.68 -0.89 -21.41
N TRP A 63 -9.89 -1.34 -21.73
CA TRP A 63 -11.04 -0.46 -21.98
C TRP A 63 -11.37 0.45 -20.78
N ILE A 64 -11.31 -0.06 -19.55
CA ILE A 64 -11.50 0.76 -18.34
C ILE A 64 -10.36 1.77 -18.19
N LEU A 65 -9.13 1.34 -18.42
CA LEU A 65 -7.94 2.18 -18.23
C LEU A 65 -7.78 3.26 -19.32
N GLU A 66 -8.37 3.08 -20.50
CA GLU A 66 -8.39 4.10 -21.56
C GLU A 66 -9.38 5.25 -21.28
N ARG A 67 -10.41 5.04 -20.44
CA ARG A 67 -11.43 6.06 -20.17
C ARG A 67 -10.88 7.40 -19.67
N PRO A 68 -9.93 7.47 -18.72
CA PRO A 68 -9.35 8.73 -18.28
C PRO A 68 -8.67 9.50 -19.40
N LEU A 69 -8.04 8.79 -20.34
CA LEU A 69 -7.42 9.40 -21.51
C LEU A 69 -8.45 9.99 -22.47
N HIS A 70 -9.51 9.24 -22.77
CA HIS A 70 -10.60 9.73 -23.62
C HIS A 70 -11.28 10.97 -23.00
N LEU A 71 -11.47 11.00 -21.69
CA LEU A 71 -11.97 12.17 -20.98
C LEU A 71 -11.04 13.38 -21.13
N ALA A 72 -9.73 13.18 -20.99
CA ALA A 72 -8.75 14.25 -21.18
C ALA A 72 -8.76 14.77 -22.63
N LEU A 73 -8.83 13.88 -23.61
CA LEU A 73 -8.83 14.21 -25.04
C LEU A 73 -10.14 14.89 -25.50
N SER A 74 -11.26 14.64 -24.82
CA SER A 74 -12.53 15.29 -25.16
C SER A 74 -12.51 16.81 -25.02
N HIS A 75 -11.58 17.33 -24.24
CA HIS A 75 -11.34 18.77 -24.05
C HIS A 75 -10.29 19.35 -25.00
N THR A 76 -9.67 18.53 -25.85
CA THR A 76 -8.66 18.97 -26.82
C THR A 76 -9.27 19.00 -28.23
N HIS A 77 -8.99 20.07 -28.99
CA HIS A 77 -9.41 20.19 -30.38
C HIS A 77 -8.43 19.47 -31.30
N SER A 78 -8.36 18.12 -31.18
CA SER A 78 -7.54 17.32 -32.09
C SER A 78 -8.30 17.00 -33.37
N PRO A 79 -7.76 17.26 -34.57
CA PRO A 79 -8.39 16.89 -35.83
C PRO A 79 -8.49 15.38 -36.03
N PHE A 80 -7.80 14.59 -35.24
CA PHE A 80 -7.85 13.11 -35.24
C PHE A 80 -8.81 12.56 -34.19
N GLY A 81 -9.58 13.39 -33.51
CA GLY A 81 -10.53 12.96 -32.48
C GLY A 81 -9.85 12.33 -31.26
N GLN A 82 -10.43 11.27 -30.75
CA GLN A 82 -9.94 10.56 -29.55
C GLN A 82 -9.11 9.31 -29.91
N HIS A 83 -8.46 9.29 -31.08
CA HIS A 83 -7.67 8.14 -31.51
C HIS A 83 -6.37 8.02 -30.73
N VAL A 84 -6.08 6.79 -30.31
CA VAL A 84 -4.85 6.38 -29.64
C VAL A 84 -3.99 5.64 -30.64
N VAL A 85 -2.69 5.86 -30.61
CA VAL A 85 -1.76 5.25 -31.59
C VAL A 85 -1.03 4.09 -30.92
N VAL A 86 -0.86 3.02 -31.67
CA VAL A 86 0.06 1.92 -31.38
C VAL A 86 1.24 2.06 -32.35
N THR A 87 2.43 2.28 -31.81
CA THR A 87 3.60 2.66 -32.63
C THR A 87 4.44 1.47 -33.06
N SER A 88 4.30 0.32 -32.41
CA SER A 88 5.09 -0.88 -32.71
C SER A 88 4.23 -2.14 -32.74
N PRO A 89 4.47 -3.10 -33.68
CA PRO A 89 3.78 -4.37 -33.72
C PRO A 89 3.91 -5.19 -32.42
N ILE A 90 5.04 -5.03 -31.69
CA ILE A 90 5.30 -5.73 -30.42
C ILE A 90 4.34 -5.24 -29.31
N GLU A 91 3.81 -4.03 -29.45
CA GLU A 91 2.88 -3.44 -28.46
C GLU A 91 1.57 -4.21 -28.38
N GLY A 92 1.13 -4.84 -29.47
CA GLY A 92 -0.04 -5.73 -29.46
C GLY A 92 0.04 -6.85 -28.45
N LEU A 93 1.25 -7.30 -28.10
CA LEU A 93 1.48 -8.30 -27.07
C LEU A 93 1.92 -7.68 -25.73
N SER A 94 2.79 -6.67 -25.76
CA SER A 94 3.36 -6.07 -24.54
C SER A 94 2.33 -5.31 -23.71
N ILE A 95 1.37 -4.63 -24.34
CA ILE A 95 0.29 -3.90 -23.65
C ILE A 95 -0.57 -4.84 -22.79
N PRO A 96 -1.16 -5.93 -23.33
CA PRO A 96 -1.91 -6.88 -22.53
C PRO A 96 -1.10 -7.46 -21.37
N PHE A 97 0.18 -7.77 -21.58
CA PHE A 97 1.06 -8.27 -20.52
C PHE A 97 1.29 -7.25 -19.40
N LYS A 98 1.58 -6.00 -19.74
CA LYS A 98 1.80 -4.92 -18.75
C LYS A 98 0.55 -4.66 -17.94
N VAL A 99 -0.61 -4.56 -18.61
CA VAL A 99 -1.90 -4.34 -17.95
C VAL A 99 -2.23 -5.52 -17.04
N ALA A 100 -2.02 -6.76 -17.50
CA ALA A 100 -2.23 -7.94 -16.69
C ALA A 100 -1.27 -8.00 -15.49
N ALA A 101 0.00 -7.64 -15.67
CA ALA A 101 0.97 -7.61 -14.58
C ALA A 101 0.60 -6.57 -13.51
N ALA A 102 0.20 -5.37 -13.91
CA ALA A 102 -0.29 -4.34 -13.00
C ALA A 102 -1.58 -4.76 -12.29
N GLY A 103 -2.55 -5.31 -13.03
CA GLY A 103 -3.78 -5.88 -12.46
C GLY A 103 -3.51 -7.05 -11.53
N GLY A 104 -2.52 -7.88 -11.86
CA GLY A 104 -2.05 -8.99 -11.02
C GLY A 104 -1.53 -8.52 -9.67
N ILE A 105 -0.83 -7.38 -9.60
CA ILE A 105 -0.43 -6.77 -8.32
C ILE A 105 -1.68 -6.46 -7.48
N VAL A 106 -2.66 -5.78 -8.06
CA VAL A 106 -3.89 -5.41 -7.36
C VAL A 106 -4.68 -6.64 -6.90
N LEU A 107 -4.84 -7.64 -7.75
CA LEU A 107 -5.55 -8.88 -7.41
C LEU A 107 -4.81 -9.74 -6.36
N SER A 108 -3.48 -9.69 -6.33
CA SER A 108 -2.68 -10.42 -5.33
C SER A 108 -2.57 -9.70 -3.99
N LEU A 109 -2.99 -8.43 -3.89
CA LEU A 109 -2.91 -7.63 -2.66
C LEU A 109 -3.44 -8.34 -1.40
N PRO A 110 -4.62 -8.98 -1.41
CA PRO A 110 -5.12 -9.64 -0.20
C PRO A 110 -4.16 -10.70 0.34
N ILE A 111 -3.56 -11.49 -0.57
CA ILE A 111 -2.59 -12.53 -0.20
C ILE A 111 -1.27 -11.89 0.25
N THR A 112 -0.78 -10.90 -0.49
CA THR A 112 0.47 -10.20 -0.19
C THR A 112 0.39 -9.48 1.15
N VAL A 113 -0.70 -8.77 1.43
CA VAL A 113 -0.93 -8.08 2.71
C VAL A 113 -1.03 -9.07 3.86
N TRP A 114 -1.70 -10.21 3.67
CA TRP A 114 -1.73 -11.29 4.65
C TRP A 114 -0.34 -11.83 4.95
N GLN A 115 0.50 -12.03 3.93
CA GLN A 115 1.89 -12.48 4.10
C GLN A 115 2.73 -11.45 4.85
N ILE A 116 2.60 -10.16 4.50
CA ILE A 116 3.27 -9.06 5.22
C ILE A 116 2.82 -9.04 6.69
N TRP A 117 1.53 -9.20 6.97
CA TRP A 117 1.04 -9.25 8.34
C TRP A 117 1.65 -10.44 9.11
N THR A 118 1.74 -11.62 8.51
CA THR A 118 2.32 -12.81 9.12
C THR A 118 3.78 -12.55 9.51
N PHE A 119 4.53 -11.84 8.68
CA PHE A 119 5.92 -11.44 8.93
C PHE A 119 6.05 -10.39 10.05
N VAL A 120 5.11 -9.45 10.13
CA VAL A 120 5.14 -8.37 11.14
C VAL A 120 4.64 -8.86 12.52
N LYS A 121 3.70 -9.82 12.52
CA LYS A 121 3.03 -10.35 13.72
C LYS A 121 3.97 -10.81 14.85
N PRO A 122 5.11 -11.50 14.61
CA PRO A 122 6.02 -11.91 15.69
C PRO A 122 6.63 -10.74 16.47
N GLY A 123 6.83 -9.58 15.80
CA GLY A 123 7.35 -8.37 16.45
C GLY A 123 6.32 -7.59 17.27
N LEU A 124 5.05 -7.98 17.27
CA LEU A 124 3.97 -7.32 17.97
C LEU A 124 3.63 -8.00 19.31
N ARG A 125 3.25 -7.21 20.33
CA ARG A 125 2.77 -7.71 21.62
C ARG A 125 1.47 -8.49 21.45
N ARG A 126 1.15 -9.41 22.38
CA ARG A 126 -0.05 -10.27 22.32
C ARG A 126 -1.36 -9.50 22.11
N ILE A 127 -1.49 -8.32 22.74
CA ILE A 127 -2.68 -7.45 22.63
C ILE A 127 -2.78 -6.84 21.21
N GLU A 128 -1.65 -6.60 20.55
CA GLU A 128 -1.56 -5.96 19.24
C GLU A 128 -1.81 -6.94 18.08
N ARG A 129 -1.72 -8.25 18.34
CA ARG A 129 -1.99 -9.30 17.34
C ARG A 129 -3.44 -9.31 16.85
N ASN A 130 -4.37 -8.75 17.63
CA ASN A 130 -5.78 -8.59 17.23
C ASN A 130 -5.98 -7.47 16.19
N LEU A 131 -4.95 -6.69 15.88
CA LEU A 131 -4.99 -5.66 14.84
C LEU A 131 -4.84 -6.21 13.41
N ALA A 132 -4.73 -7.53 13.24
CA ALA A 132 -4.63 -8.18 11.94
C ALA A 132 -5.74 -7.76 10.98
N PHE A 133 -7.00 -7.89 11.44
CA PHE A 133 -8.15 -7.58 10.61
C PHE A 133 -8.23 -6.10 10.21
N PRO A 134 -8.16 -5.13 11.15
CA PRO A 134 -8.16 -3.72 10.78
C PRO A 134 -6.94 -3.33 9.93
N PHE A 135 -5.77 -3.95 10.13
CA PHE A 135 -4.60 -3.73 9.29
C PHE A 135 -4.84 -4.18 7.85
N ILE A 136 -5.25 -5.45 7.65
CA ILE A 136 -5.47 -6.01 6.31
C ILE A 136 -6.58 -5.27 5.57
N PHE A 137 -7.71 -5.05 6.24
CA PHE A 137 -8.82 -4.31 5.65
C PHE A 137 -8.44 -2.85 5.36
N GLY A 138 -7.74 -2.19 6.28
CA GLY A 138 -7.24 -0.83 6.12
C GLY A 138 -6.32 -0.71 4.91
N THR A 139 -5.34 -1.61 4.77
CA THR A 139 -4.42 -1.64 3.62
C THR A 139 -5.19 -1.83 2.32
N LEU A 140 -6.07 -2.82 2.22
CA LEU A 140 -6.86 -3.02 1.00
C LEU A 140 -7.73 -1.81 0.65
N PHE A 141 -8.35 -1.20 1.68
CA PHE A 141 -9.19 -0.03 1.51
C PHE A 141 -8.39 1.20 1.06
N PHE A 142 -7.30 1.54 1.74
CA PHE A 142 -6.51 2.72 1.42
C PHE A 142 -5.75 2.57 0.11
N PHE A 143 -5.27 1.37 -0.21
CA PHE A 143 -4.68 1.10 -1.53
C PHE A 143 -5.69 1.31 -2.65
N ALA A 144 -6.90 0.74 -2.51
CA ALA A 144 -7.97 0.92 -3.50
C ALA A 144 -8.39 2.39 -3.61
N LEU A 145 -8.48 3.10 -2.47
CA LEU A 145 -8.79 4.53 -2.43
C LEU A 145 -7.71 5.36 -3.15
N GLY A 146 -6.43 5.06 -2.94
CA GLY A 146 -5.32 5.71 -3.61
C GLY A 146 -5.31 5.47 -5.12
N GLY A 147 -5.51 4.22 -5.55
CA GLY A 147 -5.63 3.88 -6.96
C GLY A 147 -6.82 4.54 -7.66
N LEU A 148 -7.97 4.57 -6.97
CA LEU A 148 -9.17 5.25 -7.46
C LEU A 148 -8.96 6.77 -7.54
N PHE A 149 -8.32 7.37 -6.55
CA PHE A 149 -7.97 8.78 -6.55
C PHE A 149 -7.03 9.13 -7.72
N ALA A 150 -6.01 8.31 -7.96
CA ALA A 150 -5.12 8.44 -9.12
C ALA A 150 -5.89 8.39 -10.44
N TYR A 151 -6.80 7.43 -10.58
CA TYR A 151 -7.62 7.25 -11.77
C TYR A 151 -8.47 8.49 -12.10
N PHE A 152 -9.07 9.14 -11.08
CA PHE A 152 -9.91 10.32 -11.28
C PHE A 152 -9.13 11.62 -11.45
N ILE A 153 -7.92 11.74 -10.89
CA ILE A 153 -7.12 12.95 -11.03
C ILE A 153 -6.35 13.01 -12.36
N LEU A 154 -6.06 11.84 -12.94
CA LEU A 154 -5.25 11.74 -14.14
C LEU A 154 -5.78 12.56 -15.34
N PRO A 155 -7.08 12.58 -15.67
CA PRO A 155 -7.60 13.41 -16.76
C PRO A 155 -7.28 14.90 -16.60
N VAL A 156 -7.27 15.39 -15.35
CA VAL A 156 -6.96 16.80 -15.05
C VAL A 156 -5.51 17.12 -15.38
N GLY A 157 -4.58 16.27 -14.93
CA GLY A 157 -3.15 16.42 -15.25
C GLY A 157 -2.87 16.33 -16.75
N LEU A 158 -3.45 15.34 -17.43
CA LEU A 158 -3.29 15.15 -18.87
C LEU A 158 -3.88 16.32 -19.68
N SER A 159 -5.07 16.81 -19.32
CA SER A 159 -5.69 17.96 -19.97
C SER A 159 -4.82 19.22 -19.81
N PHE A 160 -4.23 19.41 -18.63
CA PHE A 160 -3.32 20.53 -18.39
C PHE A 160 -2.07 20.42 -19.28
N LEU A 161 -1.42 19.26 -19.34
CA LEU A 161 -0.26 19.05 -20.21
C LEU A 161 -0.59 19.32 -21.66
N ALA A 162 -1.78 18.97 -22.12
CA ALA A 162 -2.22 19.23 -23.49
C ALA A 162 -2.33 20.74 -23.80
N THR A 163 -2.54 21.62 -22.81
CA THR A 163 -2.60 23.08 -23.03
C THR A 163 -1.26 23.70 -23.42
N PHE A 164 -0.14 23.03 -23.10
CA PHE A 164 1.20 23.49 -23.49
C PHE A 164 1.61 23.09 -24.91
N LEU A 165 0.82 22.23 -25.56
CA LEU A 165 1.02 21.90 -26.95
C LEU A 165 0.66 23.13 -27.80
N GLY A 166 1.59 23.62 -28.61
CA GLY A 166 1.34 24.77 -29.48
C GLY A 166 0.18 24.51 -30.45
N ALA A 167 -0.46 25.56 -30.95
CA ALA A 167 -1.61 25.50 -31.86
C ALA A 167 -1.42 24.61 -33.11
N ASN A 168 -0.17 24.39 -33.51
CA ASN A 168 0.21 23.58 -34.69
C ASN A 168 0.60 22.12 -34.29
N ALA A 169 0.59 21.77 -33.00
CA ALA A 169 0.92 20.44 -32.55
C ALA A 169 -0.34 19.57 -32.45
N VAL A 170 -0.26 18.38 -33.01
CA VAL A 170 -1.30 17.37 -32.90
C VAL A 170 -0.89 16.38 -31.80
N TYR A 171 -1.67 16.31 -30.75
CA TYR A 171 -1.45 15.33 -29.70
C TYR A 171 -2.03 13.98 -30.11
N LEU A 172 -1.16 13.02 -30.34
CA LEU A 172 -1.49 11.62 -30.60
C LEU A 172 -0.87 10.78 -29.47
N PRO A 173 -1.62 10.46 -28.43
CA PRO A 173 -1.08 9.70 -27.32
C PRO A 173 -0.78 8.26 -27.75
N ASP A 174 0.43 7.80 -27.42
CA ASP A 174 0.83 6.41 -27.55
C ASP A 174 0.23 5.59 -26.41
N LEU A 175 -0.50 4.53 -26.78
CA LEU A 175 -1.24 3.70 -25.83
C LEU A 175 -0.31 3.01 -24.81
N ASN A 176 0.82 2.50 -25.25
CA ASN A 176 1.78 1.80 -24.41
C ASN A 176 2.39 2.74 -23.35
N SER A 177 2.80 3.93 -23.77
CA SER A 177 3.34 4.96 -22.87
C SER A 177 2.30 5.42 -21.86
N TYR A 178 1.06 5.67 -22.32
CA TYR A 178 -0.04 6.06 -21.46
C TYR A 178 -0.38 5.01 -20.40
N LEU A 179 -0.57 3.73 -20.80
CA LEU A 179 -0.92 2.66 -19.87
C LEU A 179 0.21 2.38 -18.88
N THR A 180 1.47 2.50 -19.32
CA THR A 180 2.63 2.38 -18.42
C THR A 180 2.63 3.51 -17.39
N PHE A 181 2.40 4.75 -17.82
CA PHE A 181 2.28 5.91 -16.96
C PHE A 181 1.13 5.77 -15.95
N LEU A 182 -0.07 5.41 -16.43
CA LEU A 182 -1.25 5.18 -15.59
C LEU A 182 -0.99 4.09 -14.53
N ALA A 183 -0.42 2.96 -14.94
CA ALA A 183 -0.12 1.86 -14.02
C ALA A 183 0.84 2.31 -12.90
N LEU A 184 1.89 3.06 -13.26
CA LEU A 184 2.83 3.62 -12.29
C LEU A 184 2.13 4.59 -11.34
N VAL A 185 1.32 5.52 -11.85
CA VAL A 185 0.60 6.50 -11.02
C VAL A 185 -0.34 5.78 -10.04
N VAL A 186 -1.13 4.81 -10.52
CA VAL A 186 -2.05 4.02 -9.68
C VAL A 186 -1.31 3.27 -8.57
N LEU A 187 -0.18 2.62 -8.90
CA LEU A 187 0.62 1.90 -7.91
C LEU A 187 1.25 2.85 -6.89
N ILE A 188 1.81 3.95 -7.34
CA ILE A 188 2.43 4.97 -6.49
C ILE A 188 1.41 5.56 -5.51
N PHE A 189 0.24 5.96 -6.01
CA PHE A 189 -0.82 6.51 -5.17
C PHE A 189 -1.37 5.44 -4.22
N GLY A 190 -1.56 4.21 -4.70
CA GLY A 190 -1.95 3.09 -3.85
C GLY A 190 -1.00 2.92 -2.66
N VAL A 191 0.30 2.86 -2.92
CA VAL A 191 1.33 2.70 -1.87
C VAL A 191 1.43 3.93 -0.96
N THR A 192 1.36 5.14 -1.49
CA THR A 192 1.44 6.36 -0.66
C THR A 192 0.22 6.55 0.23
N PHE A 193 -0.95 6.07 -0.20
CA PHE A 193 -2.17 6.07 0.61
C PHE A 193 -2.13 5.07 1.77
N GLU A 194 -1.13 4.18 1.84
CA GLU A 194 -0.88 3.33 3.03
C GLU A 194 -0.37 4.11 4.25
N LEU A 195 -0.05 5.40 4.09
CA LEU A 195 0.42 6.26 5.18
C LEU A 195 -0.45 6.16 6.46
N PRO A 196 -1.81 6.21 6.40
CA PRO A 196 -2.65 6.10 7.59
C PRO A 196 -2.51 4.75 8.29
N VAL A 197 -2.46 3.66 7.51
CA VAL A 197 -2.33 2.30 8.05
C VAL A 197 -0.99 2.15 8.77
N ALA A 198 0.09 2.62 8.15
CA ALA A 198 1.42 2.60 8.74
C ALA A 198 1.47 3.41 10.05
N LEU A 199 0.96 4.66 10.06
CA LEU A 199 0.95 5.50 11.25
C LEU A 199 0.08 4.94 12.36
N CYS A 200 -1.14 4.45 12.05
CA CYS A 200 -2.04 3.86 13.03
C CYS A 200 -1.46 2.56 13.60
N THR A 201 -0.81 1.73 12.80
CA THR A 201 -0.15 0.50 13.26
C THR A 201 1.00 0.82 14.21
N LEU A 202 1.87 1.79 13.86
CA LEU A 202 2.96 2.25 14.73
C LEU A 202 2.41 2.92 16.02
N GLY A 203 1.28 3.61 15.91
CA GLY A 203 0.57 4.18 17.06
C GLY A 203 0.03 3.10 17.97
N ALA A 204 -0.62 2.07 17.44
CA ALA A 204 -1.12 0.92 18.19
C ALA A 204 0.02 0.17 18.89
N ALA A 205 1.14 -0.04 18.20
CA ALA A 205 2.37 -0.63 18.76
C ALA A 205 3.07 0.26 19.83
N GLY A 206 2.54 1.46 20.10
CA GLY A 206 3.11 2.38 21.13
C GLY A 206 4.42 3.04 20.71
N ILE A 207 4.85 2.88 19.46
CA ILE A 207 6.06 3.49 18.91
C ILE A 207 5.83 5.00 18.66
N LEU A 208 4.65 5.34 18.14
CA LEU A 208 4.24 6.72 17.85
C LEU A 208 3.10 7.16 18.76
N SER A 209 3.19 8.40 19.27
CA SER A 209 2.10 9.05 20.00
C SER A 209 1.54 10.23 19.21
N SER A 210 0.25 10.54 19.40
CA SER A 210 -0.40 11.70 18.79
C SER A 210 0.31 13.01 19.11
N ALA A 211 0.85 13.16 20.34
CA ALA A 211 1.64 14.33 20.75
C ALA A 211 2.93 14.47 19.94
N ARG A 212 3.63 13.34 19.65
CA ARG A 212 4.85 13.35 18.83
C ARG A 212 4.53 13.72 17.39
N LEU A 213 3.49 13.14 16.80
CA LEU A 213 3.04 13.46 15.44
C LEU A 213 2.65 14.94 15.33
N ARG A 214 1.89 15.47 16.29
CA ARG A 214 1.54 16.91 16.33
C ARG A 214 2.75 17.83 16.39
N ARG A 215 3.79 17.45 17.15
CA ARG A 215 5.05 18.22 17.20
C ARG A 215 5.77 18.22 15.85
N TRP A 216 5.69 17.13 15.10
CA TRP A 216 6.41 16.93 13.84
C TRP A 216 5.61 17.35 12.60
N ARG A 217 4.43 17.93 12.74
CA ARG A 217 3.56 18.33 11.63
C ARG A 217 4.30 19.09 10.52
N LYS A 218 5.09 20.12 10.88
CA LYS A 218 5.82 20.94 9.91
C LYS A 218 6.79 20.10 9.07
N ALA A 219 7.54 19.22 9.73
CA ALA A 219 8.46 18.31 9.04
C ALA A 219 7.70 17.27 8.19
N ALA A 220 6.60 16.71 8.72
CA ALA A 220 5.76 15.76 7.99
C ALA A 220 5.17 16.37 6.72
N TYR A 221 4.62 17.59 6.79
CA TYR A 221 4.08 18.28 5.61
C TYR A 221 5.17 18.57 4.58
N PHE A 222 6.35 19.00 5.01
CA PHE A 222 7.47 19.20 4.11
C PHE A 222 7.88 17.90 3.40
N ILE A 223 7.99 16.80 4.16
CA ILE A 223 8.32 15.49 3.60
C ILE A 223 7.23 15.00 2.64
N ILE A 224 5.95 15.15 3.02
CA ILE A 224 4.82 14.77 2.16
C ILE A 224 4.86 15.51 0.83
N VAL A 225 5.06 16.84 0.86
CA VAL A 225 5.17 17.64 -0.37
C VAL A 225 6.39 17.23 -1.18
N ALA A 226 7.55 17.05 -0.55
CA ALA A 226 8.76 16.61 -1.24
C ALA A 226 8.59 15.23 -1.87
N VAL A 227 7.99 14.27 -1.15
CA VAL A 227 7.67 12.93 -1.66
C VAL A 227 6.70 13.02 -2.82
N ALA A 228 5.61 13.79 -2.70
CA ALA A 228 4.63 13.96 -3.76
C ALA A 228 5.27 14.48 -5.05
N LEU A 229 6.18 15.46 -4.95
CA LEU A 229 6.88 16.03 -6.11
C LEU A 229 7.86 15.03 -6.76
N VAL A 230 8.55 14.23 -5.96
CA VAL A 230 9.57 13.28 -6.47
C VAL A 230 8.92 12.02 -7.05
N VAL A 231 7.84 11.55 -6.41
CA VAL A 231 7.23 10.25 -6.71
C VAL A 231 6.24 10.36 -7.88
N THR A 232 5.66 11.55 -8.11
CA THR A 232 4.72 11.72 -9.23
C THR A 232 5.46 11.75 -10.56
N PRO A 233 5.27 10.76 -11.45
CA PRO A 233 5.88 10.75 -12.77
C PRO A 233 5.10 11.71 -13.68
N GLY A 234 5.66 12.86 -13.97
CA GLY A 234 5.05 13.83 -14.88
C GLY A 234 5.52 15.25 -14.59
N ALA A 235 5.36 16.13 -15.55
CA ALA A 235 5.73 17.54 -15.43
C ALA A 235 4.53 18.44 -15.11
N ASP A 236 3.39 17.85 -14.67
CA ASP A 236 2.20 18.62 -14.32
C ASP A 236 2.25 19.03 -12.84
N PRO A 237 1.81 20.23 -12.48
CA PRO A 237 1.79 20.68 -11.08
C PRO A 237 0.55 20.20 -10.31
N PHE A 238 -0.48 19.70 -11.00
CA PHE A 238 -1.73 19.31 -10.37
C PHE A 238 -1.64 17.98 -9.65
N THR A 239 -1.10 16.96 -10.33
CA THR A 239 -1.01 15.60 -9.78
C THR A 239 -0.26 15.57 -8.44
N PRO A 240 0.98 16.13 -8.32
CA PRO A 240 1.67 16.17 -7.03
C PRO A 240 0.98 17.05 -5.99
N THR A 241 0.31 18.15 -6.42
CA THR A 241 -0.43 19.01 -5.48
C THR A 241 -1.62 18.28 -4.87
N PHE A 242 -2.42 17.61 -5.68
CA PHE A 242 -3.55 16.82 -5.19
C PHE A 242 -3.10 15.66 -4.32
N LEU A 243 -1.99 14.98 -4.69
CA LEU A 243 -1.40 13.93 -3.86
C LEU A 243 -0.96 14.49 -2.51
N ALA A 244 -0.24 15.61 -2.49
CA ALA A 244 0.22 16.23 -1.26
C ALA A 244 -0.94 16.63 -0.34
N VAL A 245 -1.99 17.25 -0.88
CA VAL A 245 -3.19 17.63 -0.11
C VAL A 245 -3.87 16.39 0.46
N ALA A 246 -4.07 15.36 -0.35
CA ALA A 246 -4.68 14.10 0.10
C ALA A 246 -3.85 13.45 1.22
N LEU A 247 -2.53 13.37 1.07
CA LEU A 247 -1.64 12.79 2.09
C LEU A 247 -1.61 13.62 3.39
N ILE A 248 -1.68 14.94 3.31
CA ILE A 248 -1.79 15.81 4.50
C ILE A 248 -3.10 15.52 5.24
N LEU A 249 -4.22 15.40 4.52
CA LEU A 249 -5.52 15.07 5.12
C LEU A 249 -5.48 13.67 5.76
N LEU A 250 -4.88 12.69 5.10
CA LEU A 250 -4.70 11.35 5.63
C LEU A 250 -3.77 11.31 6.85
N TYR A 251 -2.72 12.13 6.87
CA TYR A 251 -1.84 12.28 8.02
C TYR A 251 -2.61 12.85 9.23
N GLU A 252 -3.36 13.94 9.06
CA GLU A 252 -4.16 14.52 10.15
C GLU A 252 -5.26 13.56 10.61
N GLY A 253 -5.91 12.85 9.70
CA GLY A 253 -6.86 11.79 10.04
C GLY A 253 -6.21 10.70 10.91
N SER A 254 -4.99 10.29 10.58
CA SER A 254 -4.22 9.32 11.37
C SER A 254 -3.90 9.85 12.78
N VAL A 255 -3.49 11.12 12.88
CA VAL A 255 -3.24 11.78 14.18
C VAL A 255 -4.51 11.79 15.06
N LEU A 256 -5.68 12.05 14.44
CA LEU A 256 -6.96 12.03 15.15
C LEU A 256 -7.33 10.60 15.60
N VAL A 257 -7.16 9.60 14.76
CA VAL A 257 -7.43 8.20 15.11
C VAL A 257 -6.54 7.75 16.27
N ILE A 258 -5.23 8.05 16.23
CA ILE A 258 -4.29 7.68 17.29
C ILE A 258 -4.65 8.41 18.61
N ALA A 259 -5.08 9.68 18.56
CA ALA A 259 -5.45 10.43 19.73
C ALA A 259 -6.73 9.91 20.39
N HIS A 260 -7.77 9.60 19.62
CA HIS A 260 -9.10 9.30 20.14
C HIS A 260 -9.37 7.81 20.27
N ALA A 261 -9.02 7.00 19.27
CA ALA A 261 -9.31 5.57 19.26
C ALA A 261 -8.29 4.75 20.04
N LEU A 262 -7.02 5.17 20.03
CA LEU A 262 -5.93 4.45 20.71
C LEU A 262 -5.56 5.09 22.06
N HIS A 263 -6.16 6.24 22.43
CA HIS A 263 -5.89 6.96 23.67
C HIS A 263 -4.39 7.22 23.95
N ARG A 264 -3.59 7.49 22.90
CA ARG A 264 -2.12 7.64 22.95
C ARG A 264 -1.61 8.94 22.33
#